data_3b897cf4e68ab2509653bc48f17d776e
#
_entry.id   3b897cf4e68ab2509653bc48f17d776e
#
_cell.length_a   1.000
_cell.length_b   1.000
_cell.length_c   1.000
_cell.angle_alpha   90.00
_cell.angle_beta   90.00
_cell.angle_gamma   90.00
#
_symmetry.space_group_name_H-M   'P 1'
#
loop_
_entity.id
_entity.type
_entity.pdbx_description
1 polymer ?
#
loop_
_entity_poly.entity_id
_entity_poly.type
_entity_poly.pdbx_seq_one_letter_code
_entity_poly.pdbx_strand_id
1 'polypeptide(L)'
;MRVVVYGAGQLAQMMYLAGSPLGIEVQAVDVNNDSVVHPVSKTPLDTTLAQALESADALTVEFEHVPERLLDEAAKTGKLMPDIASILVGADRVREKKLLDSMQVPNCEHRIVTHPDQLADCVDALGDKLILKASRDGYDGYGQWRLTDKADLPKLTQAMSQLNLAEVPLVVEKMMAFDRELSLIGVRNKQGDIRTYPLAENLHHQGQLHVSVAPATQVDDELQRKAHDIFVKLAEGMDYVGVLAVELFQCGDTLLVNELAPRVHNSGHWTQSGAVTSQFENHLRAVCGLPLGDTSAIGPSAMVNII
;
A
#
# COMPACT_ATOMS: atom_id res chain seq x y z
N MET A 1 -2.56 -4.54 -25.88
CA MET A 1 -2.73 -3.45 -24.91
C MET A 1 -1.37 -3.06 -24.37
N ARG A 2 -1.18 -1.79 -24.03
CA ARG A 2 0.08 -1.29 -23.45
C ARG A 2 -0.19 -0.63 -22.10
N VAL A 3 0.59 -1.00 -21.10
CA VAL A 3 0.55 -0.42 -19.76
C VAL A 3 1.91 0.22 -19.47
N VAL A 4 1.91 1.46 -19.00
CA VAL A 4 3.12 2.14 -18.55
C VAL A 4 3.08 2.22 -17.02
N VAL A 5 4.14 1.76 -16.38
CA VAL A 5 4.29 1.69 -14.92
C VAL A 5 5.33 2.73 -14.49
N TYR A 6 4.95 3.65 -13.62
CA TYR A 6 5.90 4.55 -12.98
C TYR A 6 6.66 3.82 -11.88
N GLY A 7 7.95 3.71 -12.10
CA GLY A 7 8.91 2.89 -11.38
C GLY A 7 9.46 1.78 -12.27
N ALA A 8 10.72 1.45 -12.06
CA ALA A 8 11.43 0.43 -12.82
C ALA A 8 12.06 -0.62 -11.89
N GLY A 9 11.40 -0.94 -10.79
CA GLY A 9 11.83 -1.90 -9.78
C GLY A 9 11.32 -3.31 -10.04
N GLN A 10 11.24 -4.07 -8.95
CA GLN A 10 10.84 -5.47 -8.95
C GLN A 10 9.36 -5.64 -9.30
N LEU A 11 8.49 -4.73 -8.81
CA LEU A 11 7.05 -4.86 -9.03
C LEU A 11 6.68 -4.62 -10.49
N ALA A 12 7.33 -3.66 -11.16
CA ALA A 12 7.18 -3.45 -12.60
C ALA A 12 7.63 -4.67 -13.41
N GLN A 13 8.73 -5.32 -13.01
CA GLN A 13 9.18 -6.58 -13.62
C GLN A 13 8.14 -7.69 -13.44
N MET A 14 7.57 -7.85 -12.25
CA MET A 14 6.55 -8.85 -11.99
C MET A 14 5.26 -8.58 -12.78
N MET A 15 4.85 -7.33 -12.92
CA MET A 15 3.73 -6.94 -13.79
C MET A 15 4.02 -7.28 -15.26
N TYR A 16 5.23 -7.00 -15.76
CA TYR A 16 5.63 -7.39 -17.11
C TYR A 16 5.51 -8.89 -17.35
N LEU A 17 6.03 -9.69 -16.42
CA LEU A 17 5.98 -11.16 -16.52
C LEU A 17 4.53 -11.69 -16.49
N ALA A 18 3.68 -11.11 -15.65
CA ALA A 18 2.26 -11.47 -15.57
C ALA A 18 1.44 -11.02 -16.79
N GLY A 19 1.80 -9.89 -17.40
CA GLY A 19 1.11 -9.33 -18.56
C GLY A 19 1.44 -10.02 -19.89
N SER A 20 2.65 -10.57 -20.02
CA SER A 20 3.13 -11.16 -21.27
C SER A 20 2.20 -12.27 -21.81
N PRO A 21 1.71 -13.24 -21.01
CA PRO A 21 0.78 -14.27 -21.49
C PRO A 21 -0.58 -13.72 -21.94
N LEU A 22 -0.95 -12.52 -21.45
CA LEU A 22 -2.20 -11.85 -21.81
C LEU A 22 -2.07 -10.96 -23.05
N GLY A 23 -0.88 -10.88 -23.66
CA GLY A 23 -0.60 -9.95 -24.75
C GLY A 23 -0.60 -8.49 -24.30
N ILE A 24 -0.34 -8.22 -23.01
CA ILE A 24 -0.18 -6.87 -22.47
C ILE A 24 1.31 -6.53 -22.49
N GLU A 25 1.66 -5.49 -23.26
CA GLU A 25 2.99 -4.90 -23.26
C GLU A 25 3.12 -3.98 -22.05
N VAL A 26 4.04 -4.29 -21.14
CA VAL A 26 4.33 -3.43 -19.97
C VAL A 26 5.66 -2.72 -20.20
N GLN A 27 5.66 -1.40 -20.09
CA GLN A 27 6.83 -0.54 -20.12
C GLN A 27 7.01 0.09 -18.73
N ALA A 28 8.23 0.35 -18.30
CA ALA A 28 8.54 0.97 -17.03
C ALA A 28 9.12 2.38 -17.25
N VAL A 29 8.86 3.28 -16.30
CA VAL A 29 9.45 4.61 -16.27
C VAL A 29 10.47 4.68 -15.14
N ASP A 30 11.72 4.94 -15.46
CA ASP A 30 12.70 5.35 -14.46
C ASP A 30 12.43 6.81 -14.10
N VAL A 31 11.83 7.00 -12.91
CA VAL A 31 11.36 8.31 -12.44
C VAL A 31 12.50 9.29 -12.09
N ASN A 32 13.76 8.81 -12.02
CA ASN A 32 14.91 9.66 -11.71
C ASN A 32 15.38 10.47 -12.93
N ASN A 33 15.13 9.95 -14.13
CA ASN A 33 15.60 10.56 -15.38
C ASN A 33 14.52 10.63 -16.46
N ASP A 34 13.27 10.28 -16.13
CA ASP A 34 12.09 10.28 -17.02
C ASP A 34 12.25 9.37 -18.26
N SER A 35 13.11 8.37 -18.18
CA SER A 35 13.34 7.46 -19.30
C SER A 35 12.36 6.28 -19.27
N VAL A 36 11.90 5.88 -20.44
CA VAL A 36 11.11 4.66 -20.62
C VAL A 36 12.07 3.49 -20.81
N VAL A 37 11.94 2.47 -19.98
CA VAL A 37 12.85 1.33 -19.94
C VAL A 37 12.11 0.01 -20.01
N HIS A 38 12.81 -1.03 -20.46
CA HIS A 38 12.29 -2.39 -20.42
C HIS A 38 12.23 -2.88 -18.96
N PRO A 39 11.08 -3.40 -18.46
CA PRO A 39 10.89 -3.72 -17.04
C PRO A 39 11.87 -4.75 -16.47
N VAL A 40 12.39 -5.65 -17.28
CA VAL A 40 13.33 -6.70 -16.85
C VAL A 40 14.78 -6.26 -17.00
N SER A 41 15.20 -5.93 -18.23
CA SER A 41 16.60 -5.60 -18.54
C SER A 41 17.01 -4.19 -18.10
N LYS A 42 16.06 -3.31 -17.82
CA LYS A 42 16.26 -1.89 -17.51
C LYS A 42 16.91 -1.10 -18.64
N THR A 43 16.98 -1.67 -19.83
CA THR A 43 17.53 -0.98 -21.00
C THR A 43 16.54 0.08 -21.49
N PRO A 44 17.00 1.29 -21.85
CA PRO A 44 16.15 2.31 -22.46
C PRO A 44 15.45 1.78 -23.71
N LEU A 45 14.18 2.13 -23.85
CA LEU A 45 13.41 1.88 -25.06
C LEU A 45 13.53 3.09 -26.00
N ASP A 46 13.40 2.83 -27.30
CA ASP A 46 13.42 3.90 -28.32
C ASP A 46 12.05 4.62 -28.38
N THR A 47 11.72 5.27 -27.27
CA THR A 47 10.48 6.05 -27.11
C THR A 47 10.68 7.12 -26.06
N THR A 48 10.06 8.28 -26.23
CA THR A 48 10.00 9.32 -25.19
C THR A 48 8.87 9.03 -24.19
N LEU A 49 8.95 9.62 -23.01
CA LEU A 49 7.87 9.52 -22.01
C LEU A 49 6.54 10.00 -22.61
N ALA A 50 6.52 11.13 -23.31
CA ALA A 50 5.31 11.67 -23.95
C ALA A 50 4.69 10.68 -24.95
N GLN A 51 5.51 10.05 -25.78
CA GLN A 51 5.05 9.03 -26.74
C GLN A 51 4.52 7.77 -26.04
N ALA A 52 5.18 7.35 -24.96
CA ALA A 52 4.72 6.21 -24.14
C ALA A 52 3.37 6.50 -23.49
N LEU A 53 3.17 7.69 -22.90
CA LEU A 53 1.90 8.09 -22.31
C LEU A 53 0.77 8.19 -23.36
N GLU A 54 1.05 8.75 -24.52
CA GLU A 54 0.08 8.85 -25.62
C GLU A 54 -0.39 7.47 -26.07
N SER A 55 0.55 6.55 -26.27
CA SER A 55 0.29 5.21 -26.82
C SER A 55 -0.20 4.19 -25.78
N ALA A 56 -0.13 4.49 -24.48
CA ALA A 56 -0.60 3.60 -23.44
C ALA A 56 -2.14 3.49 -23.39
N ASP A 57 -2.63 2.30 -23.07
CA ASP A 57 -4.04 2.05 -22.75
C ASP A 57 -4.33 2.32 -21.28
N ALA A 58 -3.34 2.14 -20.40
CA ALA A 58 -3.42 2.44 -18.97
C ALA A 58 -2.04 2.85 -18.41
N LEU A 59 -2.07 3.68 -17.36
CA LEU A 59 -0.91 4.09 -16.59
C LEU A 59 -1.10 3.64 -15.15
N THR A 60 -0.03 3.18 -14.50
CA THR A 60 -0.07 2.77 -13.10
C THR A 60 1.26 3.03 -12.41
N VAL A 61 1.35 2.72 -11.13
CA VAL A 61 2.55 2.92 -10.31
C VAL A 61 3.01 1.61 -9.67
N GLU A 62 4.30 1.49 -9.39
CA GLU A 62 4.82 0.39 -8.55
C GLU A 62 5.14 0.85 -7.12
N PHE A 63 5.16 2.15 -6.85
CA PHE A 63 5.38 2.74 -5.52
C PHE A 63 4.69 4.10 -5.43
N GLU A 64 4.50 4.60 -4.22
CA GLU A 64 3.67 5.78 -3.92
C GLU A 64 4.40 7.11 -4.08
N HIS A 65 5.73 7.11 -3.97
CA HIS A 65 6.58 8.31 -3.97
C HIS A 65 7.04 8.72 -5.38
N VAL A 66 6.16 8.55 -6.38
CA VAL A 66 6.40 9.07 -7.72
C VAL A 66 6.42 10.60 -7.67
N PRO A 67 7.39 11.29 -8.31
CA PRO A 67 7.41 12.74 -8.36
C PRO A 67 6.08 13.35 -8.81
N GLU A 68 5.58 14.34 -8.06
CA GLU A 68 4.24 14.93 -8.26
C GLU A 68 4.04 15.42 -9.69
N ARG A 69 5.06 16.04 -10.31
CA ARG A 69 5.01 16.46 -11.71
C ARG A 69 4.69 15.32 -12.69
N LEU A 70 5.21 14.11 -12.43
CA LEU A 70 4.95 12.93 -13.28
C LEU A 70 3.53 12.39 -13.05
N LEU A 71 3.05 12.41 -11.82
CA LEU A 71 1.67 12.04 -11.50
C LEU A 71 0.67 13.01 -12.15
N ASP A 72 0.96 14.33 -12.11
CA ASP A 72 0.13 15.34 -12.76
C ASP A 72 0.08 15.17 -14.27
N GLU A 73 1.23 14.83 -14.89
CA GLU A 73 1.31 14.56 -16.32
C GLU A 73 0.51 13.31 -16.69
N ALA A 74 0.65 12.25 -15.91
CA ALA A 74 -0.10 11.02 -16.07
C ALA A 74 -1.61 11.23 -15.92
N ALA A 75 -2.03 11.99 -14.90
CA ALA A 75 -3.45 12.24 -14.64
C ALA A 75 -4.14 13.01 -15.77
N LYS A 76 -3.45 13.96 -16.41
CA LYS A 76 -3.98 14.71 -17.55
C LYS A 76 -4.36 13.82 -18.73
N THR A 77 -3.79 12.62 -18.82
CA THR A 77 -4.15 11.64 -19.86
C THR A 77 -5.50 10.98 -19.63
N GLY A 78 -6.03 11.00 -18.41
CA GLY A 78 -7.23 10.26 -18.00
C GLY A 78 -7.03 8.74 -17.92
N LYS A 79 -5.77 8.26 -18.00
CA LYS A 79 -5.44 6.82 -18.05
C LYS A 79 -4.78 6.31 -16.77
N LEU A 80 -4.45 7.19 -15.80
CA LEU A 80 -3.79 6.82 -14.54
C LEU A 80 -4.74 6.07 -13.62
N MET A 81 -4.34 4.88 -13.19
CA MET A 81 -5.08 4.01 -12.27
C MET A 81 -4.12 3.28 -11.32
N PRO A 82 -4.35 3.39 -10.00
CA PRO A 82 -5.37 4.24 -9.37
C PRO A 82 -5.13 5.74 -9.64
N ASP A 83 -6.07 6.57 -9.26
CA ASP A 83 -5.96 8.03 -9.43
C ASP A 83 -4.92 8.65 -8.46
N ILE A 84 -4.56 9.92 -8.69
CA ILE A 84 -3.56 10.62 -7.85
C ILE A 84 -3.99 10.64 -6.38
N ALA A 85 -5.26 10.90 -6.08
CA ALA A 85 -5.72 11.00 -4.71
C ALA A 85 -5.50 9.67 -3.96
N SER A 86 -5.81 8.56 -4.62
CA SER A 86 -5.57 7.20 -4.10
C SER A 86 -4.08 6.90 -3.91
N ILE A 87 -3.24 7.25 -4.88
CA ILE A 87 -1.77 7.05 -4.78
C ILE A 87 -1.21 7.82 -3.58
N LEU A 88 -1.61 9.08 -3.41
CA LEU A 88 -1.13 9.93 -2.34
C LEU A 88 -1.59 9.53 -0.94
N VAL A 89 -2.65 8.71 -0.82
CA VAL A 89 -3.03 8.09 0.45
C VAL A 89 -1.92 7.17 0.95
N GLY A 90 -1.32 6.36 0.09
CA GLY A 90 -0.19 5.50 0.47
C GLY A 90 1.13 6.27 0.69
N ALA A 91 1.26 7.47 0.12
CA ALA A 91 2.46 8.30 0.27
C ALA A 91 2.49 9.16 1.55
N ASP A 92 1.35 9.39 2.19
CA ASP A 92 1.23 10.30 3.34
C ASP A 92 0.26 9.75 4.39
N ARG A 93 0.80 9.36 5.55
CA ARG A 93 0.03 8.80 6.67
C ARG A 93 -1.04 9.74 7.22
N VAL A 94 -0.87 11.06 7.09
CA VAL A 94 -1.91 12.02 7.48
C VAL A 94 -3.11 11.94 6.53
N ARG A 95 -2.86 11.81 5.22
CA ARG A 95 -3.93 11.59 4.22
C ARG A 95 -4.64 10.27 4.46
N GLU A 96 -3.88 9.21 4.74
CA GLU A 96 -4.41 7.88 5.05
C GLU A 96 -5.33 7.92 6.28
N LYS A 97 -4.88 8.48 7.41
CA LYS A 97 -5.69 8.56 8.62
C LYS A 97 -6.97 9.40 8.43
N LYS A 98 -6.86 10.53 7.73
CA LYS A 98 -8.04 11.35 7.39
C LYS A 98 -9.04 10.60 6.52
N LEU A 99 -8.57 9.80 5.56
CA LEU A 99 -9.42 8.96 4.73
C LEU A 99 -10.14 7.91 5.58
N LEU A 100 -9.39 7.14 6.37
CA LEU A 100 -9.93 6.08 7.24
C LEU A 100 -10.98 6.63 8.19
N ASP A 101 -10.71 7.78 8.83
CA ASP A 101 -11.66 8.43 9.75
C ASP A 101 -12.91 8.94 9.03
N SER A 102 -12.73 9.60 7.87
CA SER A 102 -13.87 10.11 7.07
C SER A 102 -14.81 9.01 6.60
N MET A 103 -14.25 7.85 6.32
CA MET A 103 -15.00 6.66 5.94
C MET A 103 -15.45 5.81 7.14
N GLN A 104 -15.08 6.20 8.37
CA GLN A 104 -15.37 5.41 9.57
C GLN A 104 -14.86 3.96 9.42
N VAL A 105 -13.65 3.81 8.89
CA VAL A 105 -12.95 2.52 8.83
C VAL A 105 -12.16 2.33 10.12
N PRO A 106 -12.32 1.19 10.82
CA PRO A 106 -11.59 0.93 12.05
C PRO A 106 -10.08 1.01 11.86
N ASN A 107 -9.42 1.85 12.65
CA ASN A 107 -7.96 2.02 12.64
C ASN A 107 -7.47 2.37 14.05
N CYS A 108 -6.15 2.43 14.26
CA CYS A 108 -5.59 2.76 15.57
C CYS A 108 -5.95 4.18 15.99
N GLU A 109 -6.30 4.36 17.27
CA GLU A 109 -6.49 5.69 17.86
C GLU A 109 -5.22 6.52 17.66
N HIS A 110 -5.38 7.75 17.15
CA HIS A 110 -4.24 8.57 16.77
C HIS A 110 -4.47 10.08 16.95
N ARG A 111 -3.38 10.83 16.87
CA ARG A 111 -3.36 12.30 16.79
C ARG A 111 -2.35 12.73 15.74
N ILE A 112 -2.64 13.84 15.07
CA ILE A 112 -1.70 14.50 14.15
C ILE A 112 -0.97 15.59 14.94
N VAL A 113 0.36 15.55 14.90
CA VAL A 113 1.25 16.43 15.63
C VAL A 113 2.08 17.25 14.64
N THR A 114 1.95 18.58 14.72
CA THR A 114 2.67 19.55 13.89
C THR A 114 3.67 20.39 14.71
N HIS A 115 3.68 20.19 16.03
CA HIS A 115 4.60 20.85 16.95
C HIS A 115 4.95 19.92 18.12
N PRO A 116 6.23 19.85 18.56
CA PRO A 116 6.65 18.91 19.62
C PRO A 116 5.89 19.05 20.94
N ASP A 117 5.46 20.25 21.31
CA ASP A 117 4.75 20.49 22.56
C ASP A 117 3.37 19.77 22.64
N GLN A 118 2.80 19.41 21.49
CA GLN A 118 1.55 18.63 21.41
C GLN A 118 1.70 17.18 21.86
N LEU A 119 2.93 16.67 22.05
CA LEU A 119 3.15 15.30 22.50
C LEU A 119 2.62 15.03 23.92
N ALA A 120 2.63 16.03 24.79
CA ALA A 120 2.03 15.90 26.13
C ALA A 120 0.51 15.65 26.04
N ASP A 121 -0.19 16.40 25.17
CA ASP A 121 -1.62 16.21 24.92
C ASP A 121 -1.92 14.82 24.34
N CYS A 122 -1.00 14.28 23.52
CA CYS A 122 -1.13 12.92 22.97
C CYS A 122 -1.06 11.86 24.09
N VAL A 123 -0.15 12.02 25.06
CA VAL A 123 -0.05 11.10 26.21
C VAL A 123 -1.34 11.16 27.02
N ASP A 124 -1.89 12.34 27.26
CA ASP A 124 -3.13 12.49 28.05
C ASP A 124 -4.35 11.89 27.29
N ALA A 125 -4.36 11.95 25.96
CA ALA A 125 -5.47 11.46 25.14
C ALA A 125 -5.37 9.97 24.81
N LEU A 126 -4.16 9.45 24.54
CA LEU A 126 -3.93 8.11 23.98
C LEU A 126 -3.27 7.14 24.98
N GLY A 127 -2.74 7.66 26.09
CA GLY A 127 -2.02 6.90 27.10
C GLY A 127 -0.51 6.95 26.97
N ASP A 128 0.19 6.25 27.88
CA ASP A 128 1.64 6.38 28.09
C ASP A 128 2.49 5.61 27.07
N LYS A 129 1.89 4.77 26.23
CA LYS A 129 2.59 3.97 25.22
C LYS A 129 2.17 4.38 23.81
N LEU A 130 3.08 5.02 23.10
CA LEU A 130 2.81 5.63 21.81
C LEU A 130 3.82 5.19 20.74
N ILE A 131 3.35 5.12 19.51
CA ILE A 131 4.19 5.02 18.31
C ILE A 131 4.03 6.33 17.55
N LEU A 132 5.14 6.99 17.26
CA LEU A 132 5.20 8.18 16.45
C LEU A 132 5.73 7.81 15.07
N LYS A 133 5.03 8.19 14.03
CA LYS A 133 5.41 7.89 12.64
C LYS A 133 5.48 9.21 11.86
N ALA A 134 6.58 9.46 11.17
CA ALA A 134 6.64 10.56 10.21
C ALA A 134 5.56 10.35 9.14
N SER A 135 4.87 11.42 8.74
CA SER A 135 3.77 11.31 7.78
C SER A 135 4.25 10.92 6.39
N ARG A 136 5.46 11.31 6.02
CA ARG A 136 6.10 11.04 4.73
C ARG A 136 7.53 10.56 4.94
N ASP A 137 8.11 9.94 3.92
CA ASP A 137 9.51 9.49 3.87
C ASP A 137 9.90 8.47 4.97
N GLY A 138 8.91 7.85 5.61
CA GLY A 138 9.09 6.75 6.55
C GLY A 138 8.81 5.40 5.87
N TYR A 139 9.76 4.46 5.93
CA TYR A 139 9.63 3.10 5.41
C TYR A 139 10.42 2.13 6.28
N ASP A 140 10.02 0.87 6.31
CA ASP A 140 10.72 -0.23 7.00
C ASP A 140 11.20 0.13 8.43
N GLY A 141 10.36 0.85 9.20
CA GLY A 141 10.69 1.32 10.55
C GLY A 141 11.54 2.61 10.58
N TYR A 142 11.95 3.16 9.44
CA TYR A 142 12.55 4.48 9.37
C TYR A 142 11.51 5.57 9.64
N GLY A 143 11.91 6.65 10.34
CA GLY A 143 10.96 7.73 10.70
C GLY A 143 9.91 7.29 11.73
N GLN A 144 10.25 6.30 12.58
CA GLN A 144 9.41 5.86 13.68
C GLN A 144 10.13 6.00 15.02
N TRP A 145 9.37 6.41 16.03
CA TRP A 145 9.83 6.51 17.41
C TRP A 145 8.79 5.88 18.33
N ARG A 146 9.22 5.44 19.48
CA ARG A 146 8.34 4.82 20.47
C ARG A 146 8.49 5.50 21.82
N LEU A 147 7.36 5.81 22.44
CA LEU A 147 7.27 6.12 23.86
C LEU A 147 6.75 4.87 24.58
N THR A 148 7.55 4.28 25.43
CA THR A 148 7.18 3.09 26.21
C THR A 148 7.06 3.39 27.72
N ASP A 149 7.64 4.51 28.14
CA ASP A 149 7.57 5.06 29.49
C ASP A 149 7.37 6.57 29.43
N LYS A 150 6.39 7.08 30.15
CA LYS A 150 6.10 8.53 30.25
C LYS A 150 7.32 9.35 30.72
N ALA A 151 8.21 8.75 31.50
CA ALA A 151 9.44 9.40 31.95
C ALA A 151 10.37 9.82 30.80
N ASP A 152 10.28 9.14 29.65
CA ASP A 152 11.06 9.46 28.44
C ASP A 152 10.44 10.57 27.57
N LEU A 153 9.23 11.07 27.90
CA LEU A 153 8.54 12.08 27.12
C LEU A 153 9.37 13.37 26.92
N PRO A 154 10.07 13.92 27.91
CA PRO A 154 10.89 15.13 27.69
C PRO A 154 12.03 14.90 26.69
N LYS A 155 12.67 13.73 26.77
CA LYS A 155 13.74 13.35 25.84
C LYS A 155 13.21 13.19 24.41
N LEU A 156 12.05 12.54 24.27
CA LEU A 156 11.39 12.37 22.98
C LEU A 156 10.96 13.71 22.38
N THR A 157 10.35 14.59 23.18
CA THR A 157 9.96 15.95 22.77
C THR A 157 11.18 16.75 22.28
N GLN A 158 12.31 16.66 22.99
CA GLN A 158 13.55 17.29 22.58
C GLN A 158 14.07 16.73 21.24
N ALA A 159 13.98 15.42 21.04
CA ALA A 159 14.34 14.79 19.75
C ALA A 159 13.45 15.28 18.61
N MET A 160 12.13 15.37 18.84
CA MET A 160 11.17 15.85 17.84
C MET A 160 11.34 17.35 17.53
N SER A 161 11.88 18.16 18.44
CA SER A 161 12.17 19.56 18.19
C SER A 161 13.28 19.80 17.15
N GLN A 162 14.03 18.76 16.79
CA GLN A 162 15.02 18.82 15.72
C GLN A 162 14.41 18.59 14.33
N LEU A 163 13.13 18.23 14.26
CA LEU A 163 12.41 17.92 13.03
C LEU A 163 11.51 19.11 12.63
N ASN A 164 11.33 19.31 11.34
CA ASN A 164 10.37 20.31 10.83
C ASN A 164 8.95 19.71 10.77
N LEU A 165 8.29 19.59 11.93
CA LEU A 165 6.96 18.97 12.03
C LEU A 165 5.85 19.80 11.37
N ALA A 166 6.09 21.07 11.07
CA ALA A 166 5.16 21.89 10.30
C ALA A 166 5.10 21.46 8.83
N GLU A 167 6.21 20.93 8.28
CA GLU A 167 6.31 20.45 6.92
C GLU A 167 6.01 18.94 6.82
N VAL A 168 6.57 18.14 7.75
CA VAL A 168 6.34 16.70 7.85
C VAL A 168 5.75 16.38 9.22
N PRO A 169 4.42 16.45 9.36
CA PRO A 169 3.75 16.12 10.61
C PRO A 169 4.03 14.68 11.08
N LEU A 170 3.81 14.42 12.36
CA LEU A 170 3.79 13.07 12.90
C LEU A 170 2.34 12.58 13.00
N VAL A 171 2.14 11.31 12.72
CA VAL A 171 1.00 10.53 13.17
C VAL A 171 1.41 9.83 14.45
N VAL A 172 0.81 10.21 15.56
CA VAL A 172 1.05 9.61 16.87
C VAL A 172 -0.09 8.65 17.16
N GLU A 173 0.22 7.38 17.25
CA GLU A 173 -0.73 6.30 17.46
C GLU A 173 -0.58 5.70 18.88
N LYS A 174 -1.71 5.32 19.47
CA LYS A 174 -1.70 4.47 20.64
C LYS A 174 -1.06 3.13 20.31
N MET A 175 -0.06 2.72 21.09
CA MET A 175 0.55 1.41 20.92
C MET A 175 -0.46 0.33 21.30
N MET A 176 -0.86 -0.45 20.31
CA MET A 176 -1.85 -1.51 20.49
C MET A 176 -1.16 -2.84 20.79
N ALA A 177 -1.78 -3.62 21.70
CA ALA A 177 -1.53 -5.05 21.77
C ALA A 177 -2.43 -5.72 20.74
N PHE A 178 -1.84 -6.42 19.80
CA PHE A 178 -2.55 -7.19 18.77
C PHE A 178 -2.11 -8.65 18.81
N ASP A 179 -2.98 -9.55 18.35
CA ASP A 179 -2.70 -10.98 18.36
C ASP A 179 -1.75 -11.35 17.21
N ARG A 180 -1.97 -10.74 16.04
CA ARG A 180 -1.15 -10.93 14.83
C ARG A 180 -1.39 -9.85 13.79
N GLU A 181 -0.48 -9.80 12.84
CA GLU A 181 -0.59 -8.94 11.66
C GLU A 181 -1.12 -9.74 10.47
N LEU A 182 -2.13 -9.20 9.82
CA LEU A 182 -2.75 -9.77 8.63
C LEU A 182 -2.66 -8.80 7.47
N SER A 183 -2.78 -9.29 6.26
CA SER A 183 -3.02 -8.46 5.08
C SER A 183 -4.11 -9.04 4.21
N LEU A 184 -4.93 -8.16 3.66
CA LEU A 184 -5.89 -8.46 2.62
C LEU A 184 -5.44 -7.80 1.32
N ILE A 185 -5.21 -8.61 0.30
CA ILE A 185 -5.04 -8.14 -1.07
C ILE A 185 -6.41 -8.22 -1.74
N GLY A 186 -6.82 -7.14 -2.36
CA GLY A 186 -8.03 -7.12 -3.16
C GLY A 186 -7.83 -6.33 -4.44
N VAL A 187 -8.76 -6.45 -5.35
CA VAL A 187 -8.75 -5.79 -6.65
C VAL A 187 -10.14 -5.32 -7.00
N ARG A 188 -10.24 -4.12 -7.55
CA ARG A 188 -11.46 -3.56 -8.14
C ARG A 188 -11.17 -3.12 -9.57
N ASN A 189 -12.06 -3.46 -10.50
CA ASN A 189 -11.94 -3.03 -11.89
C ASN A 189 -12.76 -1.75 -12.18
N LYS A 190 -12.66 -1.25 -13.41
CA LYS A 190 -13.39 -0.06 -13.86
C LYS A 190 -14.93 -0.22 -13.85
N GLN A 191 -15.44 -1.46 -13.91
CA GLN A 191 -16.85 -1.77 -13.87
C GLN A 191 -17.39 -1.84 -12.43
N GLY A 192 -16.51 -1.80 -11.43
CA GLY A 192 -16.85 -1.89 -10.02
C GLY A 192 -16.84 -3.32 -9.48
N ASP A 193 -16.47 -4.31 -10.28
CA ASP A 193 -16.32 -5.68 -9.78
C ASP A 193 -15.15 -5.75 -8.79
N ILE A 194 -15.38 -6.41 -7.66
CA ILE A 194 -14.40 -6.59 -6.60
C ILE A 194 -14.11 -8.07 -6.39
N ARG A 195 -12.84 -8.40 -6.19
CA ARG A 195 -12.37 -9.70 -5.70
C ARG A 195 -11.32 -9.51 -4.64
N THR A 196 -11.37 -10.31 -3.58
CA THR A 196 -10.36 -10.34 -2.54
C THR A 196 -9.72 -11.71 -2.45
N TYR A 197 -8.43 -11.73 -2.13
CA TYR A 197 -7.71 -12.96 -1.82
C TYR A 197 -8.00 -13.41 -0.39
N PRO A 198 -7.71 -14.66 -0.03
CA PRO A 198 -7.67 -15.06 1.37
C PRO A 198 -6.71 -14.18 2.17
N LEU A 199 -7.06 -13.93 3.43
CA LEU A 199 -6.16 -13.25 4.37
C LEU A 199 -4.80 -13.95 4.44
N ALA A 200 -3.73 -13.18 4.46
CA ALA A 200 -2.38 -13.67 4.72
C ALA A 200 -1.92 -13.20 6.11
N GLU A 201 -1.23 -14.06 6.84
CA GLU A 201 -0.56 -13.72 8.10
C GLU A 201 0.87 -13.30 7.81
N ASN A 202 1.27 -12.17 8.41
CA ASN A 202 2.55 -11.52 8.15
C ASN A 202 3.42 -11.55 9.40
N LEU A 203 4.67 -11.96 9.23
CA LEU A 203 5.70 -11.91 10.25
C LEU A 203 6.74 -10.87 9.85
N HIS A 204 6.87 -9.81 10.65
CA HIS A 204 7.87 -8.77 10.48
C HIS A 204 9.10 -9.04 11.35
N HIS A 205 10.27 -8.73 10.81
CA HIS A 205 11.53 -8.72 11.53
C HIS A 205 12.21 -7.36 11.34
N GLN A 206 12.54 -6.69 12.43
CA GLN A 206 13.13 -5.34 12.42
C GLN A 206 12.36 -4.30 11.57
N GLY A 207 11.02 -4.42 11.54
CA GLY A 207 10.15 -3.51 10.79
C GLY A 207 9.96 -3.87 9.31
N GLN A 208 10.62 -4.93 8.82
CA GLN A 208 10.48 -5.40 7.45
C GLN A 208 9.66 -6.68 7.39
N LEU A 209 8.80 -6.82 6.39
CA LEU A 209 8.06 -8.05 6.14
C LEU A 209 9.05 -9.17 5.80
N HIS A 210 9.09 -10.19 6.64
CA HIS A 210 9.98 -11.34 6.46
C HIS A 210 9.28 -12.56 5.87
N VAL A 211 8.11 -12.91 6.40
CA VAL A 211 7.32 -14.07 5.95
C VAL A 211 5.85 -13.69 5.84
N SER A 212 5.20 -14.16 4.77
CA SER A 212 3.74 -14.18 4.64
C SER A 212 3.26 -15.61 4.45
N VAL A 213 2.25 -16.02 5.21
CA VAL A 213 1.60 -17.34 5.10
C VAL A 213 0.15 -17.14 4.65
N ALA A 214 -0.24 -17.80 3.58
CA ALA A 214 -1.59 -17.69 3.02
C ALA A 214 -2.15 -19.05 2.55
N PRO A 215 -3.44 -19.35 2.77
CA PRO A 215 -4.35 -18.61 3.65
C PRO A 215 -3.82 -18.57 5.09
N ALA A 216 -4.09 -17.47 5.81
CA ALA A 216 -3.74 -17.33 7.22
C ALA A 216 -4.44 -18.43 8.04
N THR A 217 -3.74 -18.95 9.05
CA THR A 217 -4.31 -19.99 9.93
C THR A 217 -5.41 -19.43 10.82
N GLN A 218 -6.34 -20.25 11.28
CA GLN A 218 -7.40 -19.87 12.22
C GLN A 218 -8.19 -18.61 11.76
N VAL A 219 -8.47 -18.52 10.48
CA VAL A 219 -9.39 -17.53 9.89
C VAL A 219 -10.70 -18.25 9.63
N ASP A 220 -11.75 -17.81 10.29
CA ASP A 220 -13.12 -18.23 9.99
C ASP A 220 -13.76 -17.34 8.92
N ASP A 221 -14.93 -17.74 8.44
CA ASP A 221 -15.67 -17.02 7.43
C ASP A 221 -16.06 -15.60 7.87
N GLU A 222 -16.28 -15.40 9.19
CA GLU A 222 -16.64 -14.09 9.73
C GLU A 222 -15.46 -13.12 9.69
N LEU A 223 -14.28 -13.55 10.09
CA LEU A 223 -13.06 -12.72 10.04
C LEU A 223 -12.70 -12.36 8.59
N GLN A 224 -12.77 -13.34 7.68
CA GLN A 224 -12.57 -13.09 6.26
C GLN A 224 -13.59 -12.09 5.70
N ARG A 225 -14.86 -12.20 6.08
CA ARG A 225 -15.92 -11.29 5.67
C ARG A 225 -15.70 -9.87 6.22
N LYS A 226 -15.30 -9.72 7.49
CA LYS A 226 -14.97 -8.40 8.07
C LYS A 226 -13.84 -7.72 7.30
N ALA A 227 -12.80 -8.44 6.94
CA ALA A 227 -11.71 -7.92 6.12
C ALA A 227 -12.20 -7.52 4.71
N HIS A 228 -13.04 -8.36 4.08
CA HIS A 228 -13.65 -8.06 2.79
C HIS A 228 -14.50 -6.79 2.85
N ASP A 229 -15.35 -6.63 3.89
CA ASP A 229 -16.21 -5.47 4.06
C ASP A 229 -15.40 -4.16 4.23
N ILE A 230 -14.27 -4.22 4.95
CA ILE A 230 -13.31 -3.10 5.03
C ILE A 230 -12.77 -2.76 3.65
N PHE A 231 -12.34 -3.76 2.89
CA PHE A 231 -11.82 -3.57 1.53
C PHE A 231 -12.86 -2.95 0.59
N VAL A 232 -14.08 -3.48 0.56
CA VAL A 232 -15.17 -2.96 -0.26
C VAL A 232 -15.43 -1.50 0.06
N LYS A 233 -15.54 -1.16 1.36
CA LYS A 233 -15.78 0.22 1.80
C LYS A 233 -14.69 1.19 1.33
N LEU A 234 -13.43 0.77 1.41
CA LEU A 234 -12.29 1.56 0.93
C LEU A 234 -12.29 1.68 -0.60
N ALA A 235 -12.40 0.56 -1.30
CA ALA A 235 -12.30 0.53 -2.76
C ALA A 235 -13.44 1.28 -3.44
N GLU A 236 -14.68 1.18 -2.93
CA GLU A 236 -15.83 1.93 -3.43
C GLU A 236 -15.73 3.41 -3.09
N GLY A 237 -15.37 3.74 -1.84
CA GLY A 237 -15.28 5.14 -1.39
C GLY A 237 -14.18 5.94 -2.07
N MET A 238 -13.13 5.29 -2.56
CA MET A 238 -12.04 5.89 -3.33
C MET A 238 -12.28 5.83 -4.84
N ASP A 239 -13.35 5.21 -5.31
CA ASP A 239 -13.53 4.81 -6.72
C ASP A 239 -12.28 4.13 -7.31
N TYR A 240 -11.71 3.26 -6.51
CA TYR A 240 -10.40 2.66 -6.73
C TYR A 240 -10.40 1.71 -7.93
N VAL A 241 -9.35 1.75 -8.76
CA VAL A 241 -9.14 0.78 -9.84
C VAL A 241 -7.74 0.22 -9.75
N GLY A 242 -7.63 -1.10 -9.63
CA GLY A 242 -6.38 -1.83 -9.48
C GLY A 242 -6.36 -2.69 -8.22
N VAL A 243 -5.19 -3.20 -7.89
CA VAL A 243 -4.93 -3.90 -6.63
C VAL A 243 -4.68 -2.89 -5.51
N LEU A 244 -5.32 -3.12 -4.38
CA LEU A 244 -5.10 -2.41 -3.12
C LEU A 244 -4.74 -3.44 -2.05
N ALA A 245 -3.67 -3.21 -1.31
CA ALA A 245 -3.34 -3.97 -0.12
C ALA A 245 -3.78 -3.22 1.13
N VAL A 246 -4.42 -3.94 2.05
CA VAL A 246 -4.83 -3.44 3.36
C VAL A 246 -4.11 -4.24 4.42
N GLU A 247 -3.20 -3.58 5.14
CA GLU A 247 -2.55 -4.18 6.32
C GLU A 247 -3.41 -4.00 7.56
N LEU A 248 -3.54 -5.06 8.33
CA LEU A 248 -4.50 -5.17 9.42
C LEU A 248 -3.83 -5.69 10.69
N PHE A 249 -4.18 -5.10 11.83
CA PHE A 249 -3.97 -5.72 13.12
C PHE A 249 -5.22 -6.48 13.53
N GLN A 250 -5.08 -7.74 13.92
CA GLN A 250 -6.15 -8.49 14.57
C GLN A 250 -6.05 -8.32 16.08
N CYS A 251 -7.15 -7.86 16.70
CA CYS A 251 -7.31 -7.72 18.14
C CYS A 251 -8.57 -8.48 18.55
N GLY A 252 -8.44 -9.74 18.95
CA GLY A 252 -9.58 -10.65 19.13
C GLY A 252 -10.39 -10.78 17.84
N ASP A 253 -11.67 -10.44 17.89
CA ASP A 253 -12.59 -10.50 16.74
C ASP A 253 -12.62 -9.20 15.92
N THR A 254 -11.77 -8.22 16.25
CA THR A 254 -11.72 -6.91 15.60
C THR A 254 -10.52 -6.82 14.69
N LEU A 255 -10.73 -6.19 13.52
CA LEU A 255 -9.66 -5.82 12.59
C LEU A 255 -9.50 -4.30 12.59
N LEU A 256 -8.26 -3.83 12.72
CA LEU A 256 -7.89 -2.42 12.63
C LEU A 256 -6.96 -2.23 11.44
N VAL A 257 -7.26 -1.27 10.57
CA VAL A 257 -6.36 -0.92 9.48
C VAL A 257 -5.10 -0.26 10.04
N ASN A 258 -3.96 -0.83 9.71
CA ASN A 258 -2.64 -0.29 10.01
C ASN A 258 -2.16 0.63 8.90
N GLU A 259 -2.12 0.13 7.65
CA GLU A 259 -1.57 0.84 6.50
C GLU A 259 -2.29 0.41 5.21
N LEU A 260 -2.35 1.32 4.22
CA LEU A 260 -2.85 1.07 2.88
C LEU A 260 -1.72 1.17 1.87
N ALA A 261 -1.61 0.19 0.96
CA ALA A 261 -0.73 0.29 -0.19
C ALA A 261 -1.57 0.28 -1.48
N PRO A 262 -1.73 1.43 -2.16
CA PRO A 262 -2.56 1.57 -3.35
C PRO A 262 -1.84 1.04 -4.62
N ARG A 263 -1.42 -0.20 -4.57
CA ARG A 263 -0.64 -0.92 -5.59
C ARG A 263 -0.55 -2.41 -5.26
N VAL A 264 0.08 -3.17 -6.15
CA VAL A 264 0.56 -4.52 -5.82
C VAL A 264 1.55 -4.46 -4.64
N HIS A 265 1.51 -5.46 -3.76
CA HIS A 265 2.22 -5.39 -2.49
C HIS A 265 3.01 -6.66 -2.20
N ASN A 266 4.08 -6.52 -1.39
CA ASN A 266 4.97 -7.61 -0.98
C ASN A 266 4.20 -8.75 -0.30
N SER A 267 3.26 -8.44 0.60
CA SER A 267 2.42 -9.45 1.26
C SER A 267 1.49 -10.22 0.31
N GLY A 268 1.37 -9.81 -0.94
CA GLY A 268 0.62 -10.48 -2.00
C GLY A 268 1.49 -11.32 -2.95
N HIS A 269 2.81 -11.38 -2.75
CA HIS A 269 3.70 -12.14 -3.66
C HIS A 269 3.43 -13.65 -3.66
N TRP A 270 2.90 -14.19 -2.56
CA TRP A 270 2.47 -15.59 -2.49
C TRP A 270 1.47 -15.96 -3.60
N THR A 271 0.69 -14.97 -4.09
CA THR A 271 -0.33 -15.21 -5.13
C THR A 271 0.24 -15.68 -6.47
N GLN A 272 1.54 -15.45 -6.73
CA GLN A 272 2.17 -15.87 -7.99
C GLN A 272 2.12 -17.37 -8.20
N SER A 273 2.29 -18.14 -7.12
CA SER A 273 2.28 -19.61 -7.18
C SER A 273 1.23 -20.22 -6.26
N GLY A 274 0.58 -19.43 -5.42
CA GLY A 274 -0.36 -19.88 -4.40
C GLY A 274 -1.82 -19.55 -4.69
N ALA A 275 -2.12 -18.75 -5.70
CA ALA A 275 -3.48 -18.41 -6.12
C ALA A 275 -3.72 -18.78 -7.59
N VAL A 276 -4.99 -18.93 -7.97
CA VAL A 276 -5.38 -19.19 -9.37
C VAL A 276 -4.92 -18.06 -10.28
N THR A 277 -5.11 -16.81 -9.86
CA THR A 277 -4.64 -15.62 -10.57
C THR A 277 -3.80 -14.77 -9.62
N SER A 278 -2.60 -14.35 -10.04
CA SER A 278 -1.74 -13.51 -9.21
C SER A 278 -2.28 -12.09 -9.04
N GLN A 279 -1.85 -11.40 -7.98
CA GLN A 279 -2.15 -9.98 -7.80
C GLN A 279 -1.66 -9.13 -8.98
N PHE A 280 -0.54 -9.49 -9.59
CA PHE A 280 0.04 -8.75 -10.72
C PHE A 280 -0.83 -8.87 -11.96
N GLU A 281 -1.30 -10.08 -12.28
CA GLU A 281 -2.22 -10.33 -13.39
C GLU A 281 -3.55 -9.62 -13.14
N ASN A 282 -4.12 -9.73 -11.93
CA ASN A 282 -5.38 -9.07 -11.59
C ASN A 282 -5.26 -7.54 -11.60
N HIS A 283 -4.12 -6.98 -11.20
CA HIS A 283 -3.87 -5.54 -11.33
C HIS A 283 -3.92 -5.09 -12.79
N LEU A 284 -3.21 -5.78 -13.66
CA LEU A 284 -3.22 -5.49 -15.10
C LEU A 284 -4.60 -5.67 -15.73
N ARG A 285 -5.32 -6.73 -15.36
CA ARG A 285 -6.72 -6.94 -15.80
C ARG A 285 -7.60 -5.77 -15.39
N ALA A 286 -7.51 -5.31 -14.16
CA ALA A 286 -8.31 -4.21 -13.64
C ALA A 286 -8.04 -2.90 -14.38
N VAL A 287 -6.78 -2.50 -14.53
CA VAL A 287 -6.42 -1.23 -15.18
C VAL A 287 -6.66 -1.24 -16.69
N CYS A 288 -6.59 -2.43 -17.32
CA CYS A 288 -6.91 -2.62 -18.74
C CYS A 288 -8.41 -2.84 -19.02
N GLY A 289 -9.24 -2.88 -17.99
CA GLY A 289 -10.69 -3.12 -18.16
C GLY A 289 -11.04 -4.55 -18.58
N LEU A 290 -10.17 -5.52 -18.28
CA LEU A 290 -10.42 -6.95 -18.49
C LEU A 290 -11.20 -7.54 -17.33
N PRO A 291 -11.92 -8.66 -17.52
CA PRO A 291 -12.55 -9.40 -16.44
C PRO A 291 -11.52 -9.83 -15.40
N LEU A 292 -11.86 -9.71 -14.11
CA LEU A 292 -10.99 -10.14 -13.02
C LEU A 292 -10.87 -11.67 -13.00
N GLY A 293 -9.66 -12.14 -12.73
CA GLY A 293 -9.38 -13.58 -12.53
C GLY A 293 -9.80 -14.06 -11.14
N ASP A 294 -9.91 -15.37 -10.98
CA ASP A 294 -10.22 -16.04 -9.72
C ASP A 294 -9.08 -15.83 -8.71
N THR A 295 -9.43 -15.38 -7.50
CA THR A 295 -8.50 -15.08 -6.40
C THR A 295 -8.32 -16.24 -5.42
N SER A 296 -8.95 -17.39 -5.67
CA SER A 296 -8.87 -18.56 -4.79
C SER A 296 -7.43 -19.04 -4.61
N ALA A 297 -7.08 -19.41 -3.38
CA ALA A 297 -5.83 -20.11 -3.12
C ALA A 297 -5.89 -21.54 -3.70
N ILE A 298 -4.80 -21.97 -4.32
CA ILE A 298 -4.65 -23.36 -4.81
C ILE A 298 -4.14 -24.32 -3.72
N GLY A 299 -3.66 -23.78 -2.61
CA GLY A 299 -3.18 -24.50 -1.44
C GLY A 299 -2.45 -23.58 -0.47
N PRO A 300 -2.05 -24.10 0.70
CA PRO A 300 -1.23 -23.35 1.64
C PRO A 300 0.09 -22.92 0.99
N SER A 301 0.43 -21.67 1.17
CA SER A 301 1.62 -21.05 0.57
C SER A 301 2.36 -20.21 1.61
N ALA A 302 3.66 -20.15 1.49
CA ALA A 302 4.50 -19.23 2.25
C ALA A 302 5.40 -18.43 1.30
N MET A 303 5.51 -17.15 1.52
CA MET A 303 6.45 -16.26 0.87
C MET A 303 7.50 -15.84 1.90
N VAL A 304 8.76 -15.89 1.51
CA VAL A 304 9.88 -15.45 2.35
C VAL A 304 10.67 -14.41 1.59
N ASN A 305 10.85 -13.24 2.20
CA ASN A 305 11.76 -12.22 1.69
C ASN A 305 13.21 -12.58 2.08
N ILE A 306 14.06 -12.62 1.07
CA ILE A 306 15.52 -12.76 1.26
C ILE A 306 16.07 -11.34 1.23
N ILE A 307 16.47 -10.84 2.40
CA ILE A 307 16.94 -9.46 2.61
C ILE A 307 18.45 -9.49 2.83
#